data_aad0e6d8809aa982bbd0a9387f941ff0
#
_entry.id   aad0e6d8809aa982bbd0a9387f941ff0
#
_cell.length_a   1.000
_cell.length_b   1.000
_cell.length_c   1.000
_cell.angle_alpha   90.00
_cell.angle_beta   90.00
_cell.angle_gamma   90.00
#
_symmetry.space_group_name_H-M   'P 1'
#
loop_
_entity.id
_entity.type
_entity.pdbx_description
1 polymer ?
#
loop_
_entity_poly.entity_id
_entity_poly.type
_entity_poly.pdbx_seq_one_letter_code
_entity_poly.pdbx_strand_id
1 'polypeptide(L)'
;SKQEEKENKEAQDGGKEINQEKRDKNTIRVINKMSTLSKTVKDTTASAFKKGLTECLKYAHFSDRKLVPARPLVLGGDDVTIVIRPDLALYFIDAFVKEFERYSNQAFIEQNKNNPNANRLDKLTVGVGMVVCPTGYPFLKAFDLSEELVKNSKELTALMKNRPSSMDYVVITNDTENDLDSIRAHLFTSEDGLSLTAKPMLLKGDNLAKFVKDSISVSEKLPRSAVRSALNECKKGKEAADKCYSKLKDNVERGLGGR
;
A
#
# COMPACT_ATOMS: atom_id res chain seq x y z
N SER A 1 -11.22 -54.98 -41.69
CA SER A 1 -12.61 -55.43 -41.85
C SER A 1 -13.55 -54.38 -41.19
N LYS A 2 -14.83 -54.37 -41.56
CA LYS A 2 -15.84 -53.44 -40.99
C LYS A 2 -15.94 -53.52 -39.45
N GLN A 3 -15.51 -54.59 -38.86
CA GLN A 3 -15.45 -54.76 -37.40
C GLN A 3 -14.31 -54.00 -36.75
N GLU A 4 -13.10 -54.01 -37.31
CA GLU A 4 -11.96 -53.26 -36.83
C GLU A 4 -12.12 -51.77 -36.96
N GLU A 5 -12.84 -51.26 -37.97
CA GLU A 5 -13.16 -49.82 -38.09
C GLU A 5 -14.16 -49.35 -37.01
N LYS A 6 -15.08 -50.23 -36.57
CA LYS A 6 -16.03 -49.93 -35.55
C LYS A 6 -15.40 -49.89 -34.15
N GLU A 7 -14.51 -50.84 -33.83
CA GLU A 7 -13.73 -50.87 -32.61
C GLU A 7 -12.77 -49.68 -32.48
N ASN A 8 -12.13 -49.27 -33.59
CA ASN A 8 -11.26 -48.10 -33.62
C ASN A 8 -12.02 -46.78 -33.46
N LYS A 9 -13.26 -46.68 -33.95
CA LYS A 9 -14.09 -45.48 -33.73
C LYS A 9 -14.60 -45.39 -32.30
N GLU A 10 -15.03 -46.49 -31.70
CA GLU A 10 -15.48 -46.53 -30.30
C GLU A 10 -14.31 -46.23 -29.32
N ALA A 11 -13.08 -46.69 -29.60
CA ALA A 11 -11.93 -46.37 -28.82
C ALA A 11 -11.48 -44.89 -28.96
N GLN A 12 -11.65 -44.27 -30.15
CA GLN A 12 -11.37 -42.84 -30.36
C GLN A 12 -12.44 -41.93 -29.73
N ASP A 13 -13.71 -42.29 -29.77
CA ASP A 13 -14.78 -41.53 -29.13
C ASP A 13 -14.72 -41.64 -27.60
N GLY A 14 -14.48 -42.84 -27.04
CA GLY A 14 -14.25 -43.01 -25.61
C GLY A 14 -13.02 -42.21 -25.10
N GLY A 15 -11.96 -42.12 -25.91
CA GLY A 15 -10.79 -41.26 -25.58
C GLY A 15 -11.10 -39.78 -25.59
N LYS A 16 -11.98 -39.32 -26.47
CA LYS A 16 -12.44 -37.90 -26.52
C LYS A 16 -13.36 -37.58 -25.35
N GLU A 17 -14.29 -38.44 -24.98
CA GLU A 17 -15.17 -38.25 -23.82
C GLU A 17 -14.39 -38.21 -22.49
N ILE A 18 -13.42 -39.10 -22.28
CA ILE A 18 -12.56 -39.11 -21.09
C ILE A 18 -11.73 -37.82 -21.03
N ASN A 19 -11.22 -37.30 -22.15
CA ASN A 19 -10.49 -36.05 -22.20
C ASN A 19 -11.41 -34.85 -21.92
N GLN A 20 -12.67 -34.86 -22.40
CA GLN A 20 -13.62 -33.81 -22.14
C GLN A 20 -14.01 -33.80 -20.65
N GLU A 21 -14.31 -34.91 -20.06
CA GLU A 21 -14.66 -35.03 -18.64
C GLU A 21 -13.50 -34.56 -17.72
N LYS A 22 -12.24 -34.87 -18.07
CA LYS A 22 -11.06 -34.37 -17.35
C LYS A 22 -10.90 -32.85 -17.50
N ARG A 23 -11.17 -32.27 -18.67
CA ARG A 23 -11.16 -30.82 -18.90
C ARG A 23 -12.22 -30.14 -18.08
N ASP A 24 -13.45 -30.67 -18.04
CA ASP A 24 -14.57 -30.12 -17.31
C ASP A 24 -14.30 -30.14 -15.80
N LYS A 25 -13.78 -31.26 -15.26
CA LYS A 25 -13.34 -31.35 -13.85
C LYS A 25 -12.24 -30.34 -13.50
N ASN A 26 -11.26 -30.15 -14.39
CA ASN A 26 -10.22 -29.16 -14.17
C ASN A 26 -10.77 -27.74 -14.23
N THR A 27 -11.67 -27.44 -15.14
CA THR A 27 -12.34 -26.14 -15.27
C THR A 27 -13.14 -25.82 -14.02
N ILE A 28 -13.94 -26.73 -13.52
CA ILE A 28 -14.70 -26.59 -12.28
C ILE A 28 -13.75 -26.35 -11.09
N ARG A 29 -12.63 -27.08 -11.02
CA ARG A 29 -11.63 -26.90 -9.96
C ARG A 29 -11.00 -25.50 -10.00
N VAL A 30 -10.69 -24.98 -11.18
CA VAL A 30 -10.14 -23.62 -11.36
C VAL A 30 -11.17 -22.57 -10.94
N ILE A 31 -12.41 -22.70 -11.38
CA ILE A 31 -13.51 -21.80 -11.03
C ILE A 31 -13.71 -21.77 -9.50
N ASN A 32 -13.73 -22.91 -8.85
CA ASN A 32 -13.89 -23.01 -7.40
C ASN A 32 -12.72 -22.35 -6.65
N LYS A 33 -11.47 -22.52 -7.13
CA LYS A 33 -10.31 -21.85 -6.55
C LYS A 33 -10.36 -20.33 -6.72
N MET A 34 -10.77 -19.84 -7.90
CA MET A 34 -10.94 -18.41 -8.16
C MET A 34 -12.04 -17.81 -7.28
N SER A 35 -13.17 -18.48 -7.15
CA SER A 35 -14.26 -18.06 -6.28
C SER A 35 -13.83 -17.99 -4.82
N THR A 36 -13.11 -19.00 -4.35
CA THR A 36 -12.56 -19.01 -2.97
C THR A 36 -11.58 -17.88 -2.74
N LEU A 37 -10.66 -17.64 -3.70
CA LEU A 37 -9.70 -16.54 -3.62
C LEU A 37 -10.42 -15.18 -3.59
N SER A 38 -11.37 -14.98 -4.49
CA SER A 38 -12.16 -13.74 -4.55
C SER A 38 -12.91 -13.47 -3.25
N LYS A 39 -13.50 -14.51 -2.65
CA LYS A 39 -14.15 -14.41 -1.34
C LYS A 39 -13.13 -14.06 -0.25
N THR A 40 -11.98 -14.73 -0.22
CA THR A 40 -10.90 -14.46 0.75
C THR A 40 -10.43 -13.01 0.64
N VAL A 41 -10.21 -12.50 -0.57
CA VAL A 41 -9.81 -11.10 -0.79
C VAL A 41 -10.87 -10.15 -0.24
N LYS A 42 -12.15 -10.38 -0.58
CA LYS A 42 -13.26 -9.54 -0.11
C LYS A 42 -13.37 -9.52 1.42
N ASP A 43 -13.32 -10.68 2.06
CA ASP A 43 -13.43 -10.79 3.52
C ASP A 43 -12.21 -10.16 4.21
N THR A 44 -11.01 -10.36 3.66
CA THR A 44 -9.77 -9.73 4.12
C THR A 44 -9.85 -8.22 4.05
N THR A 45 -10.28 -7.67 2.92
CA THR A 45 -10.43 -6.23 2.69
C THR A 45 -11.43 -5.62 3.68
N ALA A 46 -12.58 -6.27 3.87
CA ALA A 46 -13.60 -5.79 4.81
C ALA A 46 -13.09 -5.79 6.27
N SER A 47 -12.40 -6.85 6.70
CA SER A 47 -11.79 -6.95 8.02
C SER A 47 -10.72 -5.88 8.24
N ALA A 48 -9.82 -5.73 7.28
CA ALA A 48 -8.74 -4.74 7.31
C ALA A 48 -9.29 -3.30 7.34
N PHE A 49 -10.32 -3.01 6.54
CA PHE A 49 -10.97 -1.70 6.52
C PHE A 49 -11.60 -1.37 7.88
N LYS A 50 -12.36 -2.30 8.45
CA LYS A 50 -12.95 -2.14 9.78
C LYS A 50 -11.89 -1.91 10.84
N LYS A 51 -10.79 -2.67 10.82
CA LYS A 51 -9.69 -2.52 11.76
C LYS A 51 -8.98 -1.19 11.59
N GLY A 52 -8.65 -0.79 10.36
CA GLY A 52 -8.04 0.49 10.04
C GLY A 52 -8.87 1.66 10.55
N LEU A 53 -10.18 1.64 10.28
CA LEU A 53 -11.09 2.68 10.75
C LEU A 53 -11.17 2.71 12.28
N THR A 54 -11.30 1.57 12.94
CA THR A 54 -11.37 1.48 14.41
C THR A 54 -10.11 2.02 15.07
N GLU A 55 -8.94 1.70 14.53
CA GLU A 55 -7.67 2.17 15.11
C GLU A 55 -7.44 3.66 14.89
N CYS A 56 -7.68 4.17 13.68
CA CYS A 56 -7.49 5.60 13.42
C CYS A 56 -8.45 6.49 14.24
N LEU A 57 -9.67 6.00 14.51
CA LEU A 57 -10.64 6.72 15.32
C LEU A 57 -10.21 6.89 16.78
N LYS A 58 -9.31 6.07 17.31
CA LYS A 58 -8.75 6.24 18.65
C LYS A 58 -7.90 7.51 18.79
N TYR A 59 -7.32 7.98 17.70
CA TYR A 59 -6.51 9.21 17.63
C TYR A 59 -7.31 10.43 17.20
N ALA A 60 -8.56 10.24 16.79
CA ALA A 60 -9.44 11.33 16.46
C ALA A 60 -9.98 11.96 17.77
N HIS A 61 -9.53 13.17 18.09
CA HIS A 61 -10.14 13.96 19.15
C HIS A 61 -11.53 14.41 18.69
N PHE A 62 -12.54 13.58 18.94
CA PHE A 62 -13.93 13.93 18.70
C PHE A 62 -14.47 14.68 19.92
N SER A 63 -14.34 15.99 19.92
CA SER A 63 -15.25 16.80 20.71
C SER A 63 -16.55 16.97 19.90
N ASP A 64 -17.62 16.35 20.35
CA ASP A 64 -19.02 16.61 19.97
C ASP A 64 -19.45 16.50 18.49
N ARG A 65 -18.64 15.93 17.59
CA ARG A 65 -19.02 15.84 16.19
C ARG A 65 -19.52 14.45 15.82
N LYS A 66 -20.76 14.38 15.34
CA LYS A 66 -21.40 13.19 14.78
C LYS A 66 -20.81 12.76 13.41
N LEU A 67 -19.68 13.32 12.97
CA LEU A 67 -19.10 13.09 11.65
C LEU A 67 -17.88 12.19 11.75
N VAL A 68 -17.94 11.08 11.01
CA VAL A 68 -16.78 10.19 10.82
C VAL A 68 -15.77 10.90 9.90
N PRO A 69 -14.50 11.07 10.30
CA PRO A 69 -13.50 11.80 9.52
C PRO A 69 -12.92 10.99 8.36
N ALA A 70 -13.66 10.02 7.87
CA ALA A 70 -13.28 9.12 6.80
C ALA A 70 -14.51 8.73 5.98
N ARG A 71 -14.38 8.74 4.64
CA ARG A 71 -15.43 8.38 3.71
C ARG A 71 -14.89 7.35 2.70
N PRO A 72 -15.31 6.09 2.75
CA PRO A 72 -15.01 5.13 1.70
C PRO A 72 -15.74 5.54 0.41
N LEU A 73 -15.03 5.51 -0.70
CA LEU A 73 -15.57 5.75 -2.03
C LEU A 73 -15.69 4.44 -2.81
N VAL A 74 -14.65 3.60 -2.72
CA VAL A 74 -14.65 2.25 -3.26
C VAL A 74 -14.26 1.30 -2.13
N LEU A 75 -15.02 0.24 -1.96
CA LEU A 75 -14.73 -0.86 -1.05
C LEU A 75 -15.23 -2.14 -1.68
N GLY A 76 -14.42 -2.77 -2.49
CA GLY A 76 -14.82 -3.94 -3.25
C GLY A 76 -13.63 -4.78 -3.71
N GLY A 77 -13.67 -6.07 -3.36
CA GLY A 77 -12.61 -6.99 -3.78
C GLY A 77 -11.25 -6.54 -3.26
N ASP A 78 -10.34 -6.30 -4.17
CA ASP A 78 -8.96 -5.87 -3.93
C ASP A 78 -8.78 -4.33 -3.96
N ASP A 79 -9.81 -3.58 -4.37
CA ASP A 79 -9.74 -2.13 -4.50
C ASP A 79 -10.37 -1.42 -3.30
N VAL A 80 -9.62 -0.50 -2.72
CA VAL A 80 -10.06 0.38 -1.63
C VAL A 80 -9.65 1.81 -1.94
N THR A 81 -10.65 2.68 -2.06
CA THR A 81 -10.44 4.13 -2.15
C THR A 81 -11.18 4.81 -1.00
N ILE A 82 -10.45 5.61 -0.24
CA ILE A 82 -10.97 6.32 0.92
C ILE A 82 -10.50 7.76 0.93
N VAL A 83 -11.40 8.68 1.22
CA VAL A 83 -11.05 10.05 1.62
C VAL A 83 -11.04 10.10 3.14
N ILE A 84 -9.92 10.52 3.71
CA ILE A 84 -9.71 10.54 5.15
C ILE A 84 -8.99 11.82 5.57
N ARG A 85 -9.22 12.27 6.78
CA ARG A 85 -8.50 13.39 7.36
C ARG A 85 -7.01 13.07 7.46
N PRO A 86 -6.10 13.96 6.99
CA PRO A 86 -4.68 13.61 6.81
C PRO A 86 -3.94 13.20 8.09
N ASP A 87 -4.33 13.75 9.24
CA ASP A 87 -3.75 13.39 10.54
C ASP A 87 -4.09 11.96 10.99
N LEU A 88 -5.10 11.32 10.39
CA LEU A 88 -5.54 9.96 10.68
C LEU A 88 -5.07 8.95 9.63
N ALA A 89 -4.65 9.41 8.46
CA ALA A 89 -4.37 8.55 7.31
C ALA A 89 -3.30 7.49 7.61
N LEU A 90 -2.19 7.87 8.22
CA LEU A 90 -1.10 6.93 8.50
C LEU A 90 -1.48 5.87 9.56
N TYR A 91 -2.29 6.22 10.54
CA TYR A 91 -2.82 5.27 11.53
C TYR A 91 -3.78 4.26 10.87
N PHE A 92 -4.63 4.77 9.95
CA PHE A 92 -5.50 3.91 9.17
C PHE A 92 -4.70 2.92 8.33
N ILE A 93 -3.70 3.40 7.56
CA ILE A 93 -2.88 2.59 6.67
C ILE A 93 -2.12 1.52 7.46
N ASP A 94 -1.47 1.87 8.57
CA ASP A 94 -0.73 0.91 9.41
C ASP A 94 -1.62 -0.22 9.90
N ALA A 95 -2.77 0.11 10.46
CA ALA A 95 -3.71 -0.88 10.97
C ALA A 95 -4.37 -1.71 9.84
N PHE A 96 -4.69 -1.07 8.71
CA PHE A 96 -5.26 -1.74 7.54
C PHE A 96 -4.30 -2.78 6.98
N VAL A 97 -3.06 -2.40 6.70
CA VAL A 97 -2.05 -3.29 6.10
C VAL A 97 -1.72 -4.47 7.02
N LYS A 98 -1.51 -4.22 8.30
CA LYS A 98 -1.24 -5.28 9.29
C LYS A 98 -2.39 -6.28 9.36
N GLU A 99 -3.62 -5.81 9.42
CA GLU A 99 -4.79 -6.68 9.47
C GLU A 99 -5.01 -7.43 8.16
N PHE A 100 -4.78 -6.77 7.01
CA PHE A 100 -4.91 -7.39 5.70
C PHE A 100 -3.93 -8.57 5.53
N GLU A 101 -2.66 -8.35 5.89
CA GLU A 101 -1.65 -9.42 5.85
C GLU A 101 -1.96 -10.54 6.85
N ARG A 102 -2.38 -10.19 8.07
CA ARG A 102 -2.72 -11.15 9.11
C ARG A 102 -3.90 -12.03 8.73
N TYR A 103 -5.00 -11.42 8.27
CA TYR A 103 -6.23 -12.13 7.92
C TYR A 103 -6.03 -13.03 6.70
N SER A 104 -5.40 -12.53 5.65
CA SER A 104 -5.10 -13.32 4.46
C SER A 104 -4.17 -14.50 4.77
N ASN A 105 -3.17 -14.31 5.62
CA ASN A 105 -2.27 -15.38 6.07
C ASN A 105 -3.07 -16.48 6.78
N GLN A 106 -3.94 -16.13 7.72
CA GLN A 106 -4.78 -17.10 8.43
C GLN A 106 -5.69 -17.88 7.47
N ALA A 107 -6.35 -17.17 6.53
CA ALA A 107 -7.23 -17.81 5.56
C ALA A 107 -6.47 -18.80 4.67
N PHE A 108 -5.24 -18.46 4.24
CA PHE A 108 -4.44 -19.39 3.43
C PHE A 108 -3.87 -20.56 4.24
N ILE A 109 -3.53 -20.36 5.51
CA ILE A 109 -3.14 -21.49 6.38
C ILE A 109 -4.28 -22.50 6.47
N GLU A 110 -5.51 -22.06 6.66
CA GLU A 110 -6.68 -22.93 6.72
C GLU A 110 -6.95 -23.66 5.38
N GLN A 111 -6.84 -22.93 4.26
CA GLN A 111 -7.00 -23.53 2.92
C GLN A 111 -5.89 -24.55 2.62
N ASN A 112 -4.65 -24.30 3.02
CA ASN A 112 -3.53 -25.19 2.80
C ASN A 112 -3.58 -26.47 3.64
N LYS A 113 -4.21 -26.46 4.82
CA LYS A 113 -4.49 -27.67 5.62
C LYS A 113 -5.30 -28.68 4.84
N ASN A 114 -6.23 -28.22 4.02
CA ASN A 114 -7.12 -29.04 3.22
C ASN A 114 -6.51 -29.46 1.86
N ASN A 115 -5.36 -28.89 1.49
CA ASN A 115 -4.67 -29.20 0.22
C ASN A 115 -3.14 -29.09 0.33
N PRO A 116 -2.46 -30.09 0.94
CA PRO A 116 -1.02 -30.03 1.23
C PRO A 116 -0.11 -29.86 0.00
N ASN A 117 -0.60 -30.25 -1.19
CA ASN A 117 0.13 -30.20 -2.46
C ASN A 117 -0.15 -28.94 -3.29
N ALA A 118 -0.89 -27.96 -2.77
CA ALA A 118 -1.12 -26.71 -3.47
C ALA A 118 0.12 -25.79 -3.38
N ASN A 119 0.37 -25.03 -4.46
CA ASN A 119 1.31 -23.89 -4.38
C ASN A 119 0.87 -23.00 -3.21
N ARG A 120 1.71 -22.92 -2.18
CA ARG A 120 1.40 -22.22 -0.94
C ARG A 120 1.46 -20.72 -1.19
N LEU A 121 0.29 -20.07 -1.11
CA LEU A 121 0.23 -18.65 -0.86
C LEU A 121 0.36 -18.43 0.64
N ASP A 122 1.30 -17.58 1.05
CA ASP A 122 1.53 -17.31 2.47
C ASP A 122 0.61 -16.19 2.97
N LYS A 123 0.54 -15.08 2.24
CA LYS A 123 -0.33 -13.94 2.53
C LYS A 123 -0.51 -13.06 1.30
N LEU A 124 -1.53 -12.22 1.32
CA LEU A 124 -1.68 -11.11 0.38
C LEU A 124 -0.96 -9.88 0.92
N THR A 125 -0.50 -9.03 0.01
CA THR A 125 0.19 -7.78 0.32
C THR A 125 -0.50 -6.60 -0.37
N VAL A 126 -0.23 -5.39 0.09
CA VAL A 126 -0.93 -4.18 -0.33
C VAL A 126 0.06 -3.17 -0.91
N GLY A 127 -0.28 -2.59 -2.08
CA GLY A 127 0.33 -1.37 -2.57
C GLY A 127 -0.55 -0.17 -2.19
N VAL A 128 0.02 0.82 -1.52
CA VAL A 128 -0.70 2.01 -1.05
C VAL A 128 -0.22 3.25 -1.78
N GLY A 129 -1.16 4.05 -2.30
CA GLY A 129 -0.93 5.40 -2.81
C GLY A 129 -1.67 6.41 -1.93
N MET A 130 -0.97 7.41 -1.39
CA MET A 130 -1.58 8.43 -0.53
C MET A 130 -1.31 9.83 -1.08
N VAL A 131 -2.37 10.57 -1.34
CA VAL A 131 -2.31 11.98 -1.73
C VAL A 131 -2.85 12.84 -0.59
N VAL A 132 -2.04 13.75 -0.07
CA VAL A 132 -2.47 14.78 0.86
C VAL A 132 -2.57 16.08 0.08
N CYS A 133 -3.78 16.65 0.03
CA CYS A 133 -4.05 17.86 -0.76
C CYS A 133 -5.01 18.80 -0.03
N PRO A 134 -5.03 20.10 -0.41
CA PRO A 134 -6.03 21.04 0.08
C PRO A 134 -7.45 20.61 -0.28
N THR A 135 -8.44 21.05 0.51
CA THR A 135 -9.86 20.70 0.29
C THR A 135 -10.40 21.13 -1.08
N GLY A 136 -9.84 22.18 -1.67
CA GLY A 136 -10.23 22.67 -3.02
C GLY A 136 -9.53 21.95 -4.17
N TYR A 137 -8.62 21.03 -3.90
CA TYR A 137 -7.92 20.32 -4.96
C TYR A 137 -8.86 19.42 -5.76
N PRO A 138 -8.79 19.37 -7.10
CA PRO A 138 -9.69 18.58 -7.93
C PRO A 138 -9.59 17.08 -7.59
N PHE A 139 -10.73 16.48 -7.22
CA PHE A 139 -10.77 15.08 -6.79
C PHE A 139 -10.23 14.12 -7.86
N LEU A 140 -10.58 14.32 -9.13
CA LEU A 140 -10.11 13.46 -10.22
C LEU A 140 -8.57 13.47 -10.29
N LYS A 141 -7.94 14.64 -10.19
CA LYS A 141 -6.47 14.74 -10.17
C LYS A 141 -5.85 14.03 -8.96
N ALA A 142 -6.47 14.19 -7.79
CA ALA A 142 -6.01 13.47 -6.58
C ALA A 142 -6.13 11.95 -6.74
N PHE A 143 -7.20 11.48 -7.37
CA PHE A 143 -7.42 10.08 -7.66
C PHE A 143 -6.37 9.53 -8.64
N ASP A 144 -6.17 10.21 -9.78
CA ASP A 144 -5.17 9.81 -10.79
C ASP A 144 -3.75 9.75 -10.19
N LEU A 145 -3.38 10.75 -9.39
CA LEU A 145 -2.11 10.73 -8.64
C LEU A 145 -2.03 9.56 -7.66
N SER A 146 -3.14 9.21 -6.99
CA SER A 146 -3.13 8.09 -6.05
C SER A 146 -2.91 6.75 -6.75
N GLU A 147 -3.48 6.56 -7.94
CA GLU A 147 -3.27 5.37 -8.76
C GLU A 147 -1.81 5.27 -9.25
N GLU A 148 -1.23 6.39 -9.66
CA GLU A 148 0.19 6.45 -10.04
C GLU A 148 1.11 6.10 -8.85
N LEU A 149 0.82 6.59 -7.66
CA LEU A 149 1.55 6.25 -6.43
C LEU A 149 1.40 4.77 -6.06
N VAL A 150 0.20 4.17 -6.25
CA VAL A 150 0.01 2.71 -6.08
C VAL A 150 0.89 1.94 -7.04
N LYS A 151 0.93 2.35 -8.32
CA LYS A 151 1.78 1.73 -9.33
C LYS A 151 3.26 1.77 -8.92
N ASN A 152 3.77 2.95 -8.55
CA ASN A 152 5.15 3.12 -8.10
C ASN A 152 5.48 2.27 -6.86
N SER A 153 4.55 2.19 -5.90
CA SER A 153 4.74 1.35 -4.71
C SER A 153 4.84 -0.13 -5.06
N LYS A 154 4.04 -0.61 -6.01
CA LYS A 154 4.07 -1.99 -6.50
C LYS A 154 5.35 -2.29 -7.31
N GLU A 155 5.84 -1.33 -8.10
CA GLU A 155 7.09 -1.45 -8.86
C GLU A 155 8.31 -1.64 -7.95
N LEU A 156 8.36 -0.93 -6.82
CA LEU A 156 9.41 -1.13 -5.81
C LEU A 156 9.52 -2.60 -5.36
N THR A 157 8.40 -3.27 -5.21
CA THR A 157 8.34 -4.63 -4.65
C THR A 157 8.29 -5.74 -5.71
N ALA A 158 8.11 -5.39 -7.00
CA ALA A 158 7.90 -6.34 -8.07
C ALA A 158 9.00 -7.40 -8.19
N LEU A 159 10.25 -7.01 -7.98
CA LEU A 159 11.43 -7.88 -8.05
C LEU A 159 11.83 -8.45 -6.69
N MET A 160 11.15 -8.08 -5.61
CA MET A 160 11.48 -8.56 -4.26
C MET A 160 10.86 -9.92 -4.00
N LYS A 161 11.62 -10.79 -3.32
CA LYS A 161 11.08 -12.04 -2.81
C LYS A 161 9.91 -11.74 -1.84
N ASN A 162 8.80 -12.42 -2.03
CA ASN A 162 7.56 -12.29 -1.24
C ASN A 162 6.79 -10.97 -1.43
N ARG A 163 7.20 -10.09 -2.35
CA ARG A 163 6.52 -8.83 -2.70
C ARG A 163 5.87 -8.16 -1.48
N PRO A 164 6.65 -7.61 -0.54
CA PRO A 164 6.10 -7.05 0.69
C PRO A 164 5.14 -5.88 0.42
N SER A 165 4.26 -5.57 1.37
CA SER A 165 3.43 -4.36 1.28
C SER A 165 4.30 -3.11 1.22
N SER A 166 3.86 -2.12 0.46
CA SER A 166 4.60 -0.88 0.19
C SER A 166 3.66 0.31 0.09
N MET A 167 4.21 1.49 0.28
CA MET A 167 3.47 2.75 0.19
C MET A 167 4.29 3.80 -0.54
N ASP A 168 3.61 4.56 -1.37
CA ASP A 168 4.11 5.82 -1.90
C ASP A 168 3.14 6.95 -1.55
N TYR A 169 3.64 8.19 -1.41
CA TYR A 169 2.77 9.30 -1.04
C TYR A 169 3.29 10.64 -1.56
N VAL A 170 2.37 11.59 -1.72
CA VAL A 170 2.67 12.96 -2.08
C VAL A 170 1.86 13.93 -1.23
N VAL A 171 2.44 15.08 -0.93
CA VAL A 171 1.77 16.21 -0.27
C VAL A 171 1.74 17.36 -1.26
N ILE A 172 0.56 17.74 -1.70
CA ILE A 172 0.31 18.84 -2.63
C ILE A 172 0.18 20.12 -1.82
N THR A 173 1.06 21.06 -2.06
CA THR A 173 1.02 22.38 -1.42
C THR A 173 0.58 23.50 -2.37
N ASN A 174 0.73 23.30 -3.67
CA ASN A 174 0.37 24.26 -4.73
C ASN A 174 -0.37 23.56 -5.86
N ASP A 175 -1.35 24.26 -6.46
CA ASP A 175 -2.19 23.71 -7.54
C ASP A 175 -1.52 23.69 -8.93
N THR A 176 -0.28 24.15 -9.03
CA THR A 176 0.39 24.38 -10.33
C THR A 176 1.09 23.15 -10.92
N GLU A 177 1.40 22.15 -10.11
CA GLU A 177 2.06 20.93 -10.57
C GLU A 177 1.03 19.82 -10.76
N ASN A 178 1.02 19.21 -11.96
CA ASN A 178 -0.05 18.31 -12.37
C ASN A 178 0.36 16.84 -12.48
N ASP A 179 1.67 16.53 -12.43
CA ASP A 179 2.19 15.18 -12.54
C ASP A 179 3.23 14.88 -11.45
N LEU A 180 3.36 13.61 -11.12
CA LEU A 180 4.19 13.17 -10.00
C LEU A 180 5.69 13.37 -10.27
N ASP A 181 6.13 13.22 -11.50
CA ASP A 181 7.54 13.36 -11.87
C ASP A 181 8.00 14.81 -11.74
N SER A 182 7.19 15.77 -12.20
CA SER A 182 7.45 17.21 -12.00
C SER A 182 7.50 17.58 -10.52
N ILE A 183 6.54 17.08 -9.73
CA ILE A 183 6.53 17.30 -8.28
C ILE A 183 7.80 16.75 -7.63
N ARG A 184 8.24 15.56 -8.02
CA ARG A 184 9.45 14.93 -7.48
C ARG A 184 10.72 15.61 -7.91
N ALA A 185 10.85 15.94 -9.16
CA ALA A 185 12.00 16.67 -9.69
C ALA A 185 12.20 18.02 -8.98
N HIS A 186 11.11 18.76 -8.76
CA HIS A 186 11.17 20.06 -8.12
C HIS A 186 11.37 20.01 -6.60
N LEU A 187 10.65 19.09 -5.91
CA LEU A 187 10.65 19.08 -4.44
C LEU A 187 11.73 18.19 -3.83
N PHE A 188 12.12 17.12 -4.52
CA PHE A 188 12.91 16.03 -3.93
C PHE A 188 14.17 15.68 -4.70
N THR A 189 14.69 16.62 -5.50
CA THR A 189 16.00 16.49 -6.15
C THR A 189 16.88 17.66 -5.71
N SER A 190 18.13 17.37 -5.33
CA SER A 190 19.11 18.38 -5.01
C SER A 190 19.78 18.96 -6.26
N GLU A 191 20.48 20.10 -6.13
CA GLU A 191 21.22 20.71 -7.24
C GLU A 191 22.32 19.82 -7.81
N ASP A 192 22.87 18.92 -6.99
CA ASP A 192 23.83 17.89 -7.39
C ASP A 192 23.19 16.56 -7.88
N GLY A 193 21.85 16.56 -8.11
CA GLY A 193 21.13 15.45 -8.70
C GLY A 193 20.80 14.30 -7.74
N LEU A 194 20.99 14.47 -6.43
CA LEU A 194 20.64 13.46 -5.44
C LEU A 194 19.14 13.42 -5.17
N SER A 195 18.59 12.23 -5.05
CA SER A 195 17.22 12.05 -4.60
C SER A 195 17.08 12.30 -3.10
N LEU A 196 16.24 13.26 -2.74
CA LEU A 196 15.95 13.64 -1.35
C LEU A 196 14.75 12.92 -0.75
N THR A 197 14.34 11.81 -1.34
CA THR A 197 13.19 11.03 -0.87
C THR A 197 13.55 9.56 -0.67
N ALA A 198 12.97 8.95 0.36
CA ALA A 198 13.02 7.50 0.60
C ALA A 198 11.74 6.80 0.10
N LYS A 199 10.99 7.46 -0.77
CA LYS A 199 9.75 6.93 -1.36
C LYS A 199 10.03 6.22 -2.68
N PRO A 200 9.28 5.18 -3.03
CA PRO A 200 8.31 4.45 -2.20
C PRO A 200 8.97 3.75 -1.00
N MET A 201 8.19 3.48 0.05
CA MET A 201 8.68 2.83 1.28
C MET A 201 8.03 1.46 1.51
N LEU A 202 8.78 0.54 2.12
CA LEU A 202 8.26 -0.77 2.50
C LEU A 202 7.47 -0.68 3.80
N LEU A 203 6.28 -1.30 3.83
CA LEU A 203 5.45 -1.45 5.01
C LEU A 203 5.73 -2.80 5.66
N LYS A 204 6.91 -2.96 6.26
CA LYS A 204 7.34 -4.21 6.88
C LYS A 204 7.40 -4.04 8.40
N GLY A 205 6.72 -4.92 9.13
CA GLY A 205 6.68 -4.88 10.59
C GLY A 205 6.13 -3.54 11.10
N ASP A 206 6.87 -2.86 11.95
CA ASP A 206 6.47 -1.59 12.56
C ASP A 206 7.09 -0.35 11.89
N ASN A 207 7.57 -0.47 10.64
CA ASN A 207 8.23 0.63 9.95
C ASN A 207 7.36 1.90 9.87
N LEU A 208 6.08 1.76 9.56
CA LEU A 208 5.16 2.90 9.47
C LEU A 208 4.87 3.50 10.84
N ALA A 209 4.62 2.67 11.84
CA ALA A 209 4.43 3.13 13.23
C ALA A 209 5.66 3.86 13.75
N LYS A 210 6.87 3.35 13.45
CA LYS A 210 8.13 4.01 13.77
C LYS A 210 8.27 5.35 13.05
N PHE A 211 7.98 5.40 11.74
CA PHE A 211 8.00 6.65 10.97
C PHE A 211 7.07 7.71 11.58
N VAL A 212 5.85 7.34 11.95
CA VAL A 212 4.91 8.25 12.63
C VAL A 212 5.48 8.74 13.96
N LYS A 213 6.00 7.84 14.80
CA LYS A 213 6.59 8.18 16.10
C LYS A 213 7.80 9.11 15.95
N ASP A 214 8.69 8.80 15.02
CA ASP A 214 9.89 9.63 14.77
C ASP A 214 9.49 11.02 14.24
N SER A 215 8.48 11.09 13.37
CA SER A 215 7.95 12.37 12.85
C SER A 215 7.35 13.25 13.95
N ILE A 216 6.61 12.65 14.88
CA ILE A 216 6.06 13.36 16.06
C ILE A 216 7.22 13.86 16.93
N SER A 217 8.20 13.00 17.25
CA SER A 217 9.36 13.38 18.04
C SER A 217 10.15 14.53 17.43
N VAL A 218 10.33 14.54 16.11
CA VAL A 218 10.96 15.65 15.39
C VAL A 218 10.13 16.93 15.53
N SER A 219 8.80 16.84 15.39
CA SER A 219 7.90 18.00 15.49
C SER A 219 7.84 18.61 16.90
N GLU A 220 8.08 17.81 17.93
CA GLU A 220 8.15 18.25 19.33
C GLU A 220 9.50 18.91 19.67
N LYS A 221 10.57 18.43 19.08
CA LYS A 221 11.94 18.86 19.40
C LYS A 221 12.45 19.99 18.53
N LEU A 222 11.94 20.12 17.31
CA LEU A 222 12.41 21.10 16.34
C LEU A 222 11.27 22.01 15.87
N PRO A 223 11.50 23.34 15.83
CA PRO A 223 10.55 24.26 15.25
C PRO A 223 10.41 24.01 13.73
N ARG A 224 9.22 24.25 13.19
CA ARG A 224 8.93 24.06 11.76
C ARG A 224 9.90 24.82 10.83
N SER A 225 10.36 26.00 11.26
CA SER A 225 11.36 26.80 10.53
C SER A 225 12.69 26.06 10.40
N ALA A 226 13.14 25.37 11.45
CA ALA A 226 14.40 24.59 11.42
C ALA A 226 14.28 23.39 10.45
N VAL A 227 13.14 22.69 10.46
CA VAL A 227 12.90 21.59 9.52
C VAL A 227 12.88 22.09 8.07
N ARG A 228 12.18 23.22 7.79
CA ARG A 228 12.18 23.85 6.46
C ARG A 228 13.57 24.31 6.02
N SER A 229 14.34 24.91 6.93
CA SER A 229 15.71 25.30 6.65
C SER A 229 16.57 24.08 6.30
N ALA A 230 16.44 22.99 7.04
CA ALA A 230 17.16 21.75 6.76
C ALA A 230 16.82 21.18 5.37
N LEU A 231 15.54 21.16 4.99
CA LEU A 231 15.13 20.74 3.64
C LEU A 231 15.71 21.62 2.54
N ASN A 232 15.76 22.95 2.75
CA ASN A 232 16.36 23.87 1.80
C ASN A 232 17.88 23.67 1.67
N GLU A 233 18.56 23.37 2.78
CA GLU A 233 20.00 23.05 2.73
C GLU A 233 20.26 21.71 2.05
N CYS A 234 19.38 20.70 2.24
CA CYS A 234 19.47 19.44 1.50
C CYS A 234 19.33 19.64 -0.02
N LYS A 235 18.54 20.61 -0.46
CA LYS A 235 18.40 20.93 -1.89
C LYS A 235 19.68 21.48 -2.51
N LYS A 236 20.54 22.15 -1.74
CA LYS A 236 21.82 22.67 -2.21
C LYS A 236 22.91 21.60 -2.36
N GLY A 237 22.63 20.37 -1.95
CA GLY A 237 23.52 19.23 -2.06
C GLY A 237 24.05 18.71 -0.73
N LYS A 238 24.84 17.64 -0.83
CA LYS A 238 25.28 16.83 0.31
C LYS A 238 26.06 17.63 1.36
N GLU A 239 27.01 18.45 0.94
CA GLU A 239 27.86 19.19 1.88
C GLU A 239 27.09 20.20 2.74
N ALA A 240 26.13 20.89 2.13
CA ALA A 240 25.22 21.80 2.84
C ALA A 240 24.30 21.05 3.81
N ALA A 241 23.79 19.90 3.38
CA ALA A 241 22.97 19.01 4.21
C ALA A 241 23.71 18.51 5.44
N ASP A 242 24.97 18.04 5.29
CA ASP A 242 25.81 17.53 6.38
C ASP A 242 26.12 18.63 7.41
N LYS A 243 26.44 19.85 6.95
CA LYS A 243 26.64 21.01 7.83
C LYS A 243 25.38 21.38 8.61
N CYS A 244 24.22 21.36 7.93
CA CYS A 244 22.94 21.65 8.57
C CYS A 244 22.57 20.59 9.59
N TYR A 245 22.73 19.31 9.26
CA TYR A 245 22.46 18.19 10.17
C TYR A 245 23.29 18.29 11.45
N SER A 246 24.60 18.55 11.33
CA SER A 246 25.49 18.72 12.49
C SER A 246 25.02 19.84 13.42
N LYS A 247 24.65 21.00 12.86
CA LYS A 247 24.09 22.12 13.65
C LYS A 247 22.77 21.76 14.35
N LEU A 248 21.86 21.05 13.65
CA LEU A 248 20.60 20.64 14.26
C LEU A 248 20.80 19.64 15.38
N LYS A 249 21.72 18.69 15.21
CA LYS A 249 22.10 17.73 16.23
C LYS A 249 22.62 18.42 17.48
N ASP A 250 23.58 19.33 17.34
CA ASP A 250 24.15 20.11 18.43
C ASP A 250 23.08 20.92 19.17
N ASN A 251 22.12 21.50 18.45
CA ASN A 251 21.03 22.28 19.06
C ASN A 251 20.08 21.39 19.87
N VAL A 252 19.77 20.21 19.37
CA VAL A 252 18.91 19.25 20.11
C VAL A 252 19.63 18.74 21.36
N GLU A 253 20.93 18.41 21.27
CA GLU A 253 21.73 17.94 22.39
C GLU A 253 21.89 19.02 23.49
N ARG A 254 21.99 20.29 23.10
CA ARG A 254 22.07 21.44 24.03
C ARG A 254 20.72 21.86 24.62
N GLY A 255 19.62 21.18 24.25
CA GLY A 255 18.28 21.56 24.71
C GLY A 255 17.72 22.86 24.13
N LEU A 256 18.35 23.39 23.06
CA LEU A 256 17.97 24.65 22.42
C LEU A 256 16.90 24.46 21.32
N GLY A 257 16.45 23.23 21.10
CA GLY A 257 15.56 22.86 20.00
C GLY A 257 14.07 22.96 20.28
N GLY A 258 13.67 23.21 21.50
CA GLY A 258 12.27 23.09 21.88
C GLY A 258 11.77 24.26 22.72
N ARG A 259 11.14 25.23 22.09
CA ARG A 259 10.02 26.04 22.64
C ARG A 259 9.16 26.52 21.51
#